data_4ce7dd8cbb57f35783ececd43b54d967
#
_entry.id   4ce7dd8cbb57f35783ececd43b54d967
#
_cell.length_a   1.000
_cell.length_b   1.000
_cell.length_c   1.000
_cell.angle_alpha   90.00
_cell.angle_beta   90.00
_cell.angle_gamma   90.00
#
_symmetry.space_group_name_H-M   'P 1'
#
loop_
_entity.id
_entity.type
_entity.pdbx_description
1 polymer ?
#
loop_
_entity_poly.entity_id
_entity_poly.type
_entity_poly.pdbx_seq_one_letter_code
_entity_poly.pdbx_strand_id
1 'polypeptide(L)'
;LMAMIENIYETMNLRITETAFELHLRKIYPTRNILSMRETETISGQACLDVQKKTDGSVNIIGEVATDPVASWMIQSAQVASKFTLFTHHAKTFPDLVTALRNSMLRAGVFKDERTAEEQVVSVLNFDIHLVKDFRGRRYIERITECIPVEERNEYTFDYRKEKTLEGKLDKFMDNATNFFTKTTNRELYKYRNVLEYHDGTYVLTNPISDNNIREMLNNMDDRDAEEFKKFVKRNYGIDAHRDSDDIEEEAK
;
A
#
# COMPACT_ATOMS: atom_id res chain seq x y z
N LEU A 1 8.34 -9.72 9.07
CA LEU A 1 7.14 -9.28 9.76
C LEU A 1 7.43 -8.90 11.23
N MET A 2 8.07 -9.75 12.05
CA MET A 2 8.34 -9.47 13.47
C MET A 2 9.11 -8.16 13.69
N ALA A 3 10.18 -7.90 12.93
CA ALA A 3 10.94 -6.66 13.04
C ALA A 3 10.11 -5.40 12.71
N MET A 4 9.12 -5.50 11.83
CA MET A 4 8.18 -4.40 11.58
C MET A 4 7.25 -4.19 12.77
N ILE A 5 6.74 -5.27 13.36
CA ILE A 5 5.83 -5.21 14.51
C ILE A 5 6.52 -4.59 15.75
N GLU A 6 7.80 -4.84 15.94
CA GLU A 6 8.60 -4.27 17.02
C GLU A 6 8.66 -2.73 16.95
N ASN A 7 8.60 -2.18 15.74
CA ASN A 7 8.67 -0.73 15.49
C ASN A 7 7.29 -0.04 15.44
N ILE A 8 6.20 -0.76 15.69
CA ILE A 8 4.86 -0.17 15.79
C ILE A 8 4.69 0.46 17.16
N TYR A 9 4.20 1.70 17.23
CA TYR A 9 3.95 2.38 18.51
C TYR A 9 3.14 1.53 19.49
N GLU A 10 3.53 1.50 20.75
CA GLU A 10 2.87 0.69 21.79
C GLU A 10 1.41 1.06 22.02
N THR A 11 1.05 2.31 21.73
CA THR A 11 -0.32 2.83 21.80
C THR A 11 -1.23 2.30 20.70
N MET A 12 -0.68 1.71 19.64
CA MET A 12 -1.47 1.16 18.53
C MET A 12 -2.00 -0.23 18.88
N ASN A 13 -3.31 -0.40 18.72
CA ASN A 13 -4.00 -1.68 18.94
C ASN A 13 -3.74 -2.62 17.76
N LEU A 14 -3.30 -3.85 18.04
CA LEU A 14 -2.98 -4.85 17.02
C LEU A 14 -4.13 -5.85 16.87
N ARG A 15 -4.52 -6.12 15.63
CA ARG A 15 -5.51 -7.12 15.25
C ARG A 15 -4.84 -8.14 14.32
N ILE A 16 -4.78 -9.38 14.79
CA ILE A 16 -3.98 -10.42 14.15
C ILE A 16 -4.89 -11.55 13.72
N THR A 17 -4.78 -11.96 12.47
CA THR A 17 -5.43 -13.16 11.95
C THR A 17 -4.38 -14.10 11.36
N GLU A 18 -4.43 -15.35 11.80
CA GLU A 18 -3.51 -16.40 11.39
C GLU A 18 -4.28 -17.68 11.05
N THR A 19 -3.76 -18.50 10.17
CA THR A 19 -4.23 -19.87 9.94
C THR A 19 -3.72 -20.82 11.02
N ALA A 20 -2.50 -20.56 11.51
CA ALA A 20 -1.90 -21.20 12.68
C ALA A 20 -1.23 -20.14 13.55
N PHE A 21 -1.29 -20.28 14.88
CA PHE A 21 -0.64 -19.31 15.77
C PHE A 21 0.89 -19.47 15.72
N GLU A 22 1.56 -18.69 14.89
CA GLU A 22 3.00 -18.67 14.69
C GLU A 22 3.68 -17.45 15.30
N LEU A 23 3.03 -16.31 15.29
CA LEU A 23 3.60 -15.04 15.72
C LEU A 23 3.72 -14.91 17.25
N HIS A 24 2.85 -15.56 18.00
CA HIS A 24 2.83 -15.54 19.48
C HIS A 24 2.93 -14.15 20.11
N LEU A 25 2.43 -13.10 19.45
CA LEU A 25 2.64 -11.70 19.85
C LEU A 25 2.13 -11.36 21.25
N ARG A 26 1.03 -11.96 21.70
CA ARG A 26 0.52 -11.77 23.06
C ARG A 26 1.49 -12.25 24.15
N LYS A 27 2.32 -13.26 23.81
CA LYS A 27 3.35 -13.74 24.74
C LYS A 27 4.57 -12.84 24.73
N ILE A 28 4.92 -12.28 23.57
CA ILE A 28 6.09 -11.39 23.41
C ILE A 28 5.79 -10.01 23.95
N TYR A 29 4.58 -9.49 23.72
CA TYR A 29 4.13 -8.16 24.12
C TYR A 29 2.91 -8.23 25.04
N PRO A 30 3.06 -8.68 26.30
CA PRO A 30 1.94 -8.96 27.19
C PRO A 30 1.14 -7.71 27.62
N THR A 31 1.73 -6.53 27.52
CA THR A 31 1.13 -5.24 27.91
C THR A 31 0.38 -4.56 26.76
N ARG A 32 0.60 -4.96 25.53
CA ARG A 32 -0.05 -4.36 24.36
C ARG A 32 -1.49 -4.83 24.18
N ASN A 33 -2.33 -3.96 23.64
CA ASN A 33 -3.68 -4.33 23.23
C ASN A 33 -3.62 -5.17 21.94
N ILE A 34 -3.70 -6.49 22.09
CA ILE A 34 -3.60 -7.47 21.01
C ILE A 34 -4.83 -8.37 21.01
N LEU A 35 -5.56 -8.40 19.89
CA LEU A 35 -6.56 -9.40 19.60
C LEU A 35 -6.01 -10.34 18.53
N SER A 36 -5.69 -11.59 18.93
CA SER A 36 -5.27 -12.65 17.99
C SER A 36 -6.43 -13.60 17.73
N MET A 37 -6.71 -13.83 16.47
CA MET A 37 -7.75 -14.74 16.00
C MET A 37 -7.14 -15.75 15.04
N ARG A 38 -7.72 -16.94 15.03
CA ARG A 38 -7.32 -18.02 14.15
C ARG A 38 -8.51 -18.57 13.40
N GLU A 39 -8.34 -18.78 12.12
CA GLU A 39 -9.28 -19.54 11.32
C GLU A 39 -9.35 -20.99 11.81
N THR A 40 -10.54 -21.54 11.89
CA THR A 40 -10.82 -22.94 12.29
C THR A 40 -11.88 -23.51 11.36
N GLU A 41 -12.16 -24.80 11.48
CA GLU A 41 -13.27 -25.42 10.73
C GLU A 41 -14.64 -24.78 11.00
N THR A 42 -14.83 -24.17 12.17
CA THR A 42 -16.09 -23.56 12.60
C THR A 42 -16.10 -22.03 12.53
N ILE A 43 -14.94 -21.39 12.46
CA ILE A 43 -14.78 -19.93 12.40
C ILE A 43 -14.00 -19.59 11.14
N SER A 44 -14.69 -19.00 10.16
CA SER A 44 -14.03 -18.56 8.93
C SER A 44 -13.18 -17.32 9.13
N GLY A 45 -12.20 -17.09 8.24
CA GLY A 45 -11.45 -15.84 8.17
C GLY A 45 -12.38 -14.61 8.05
N GLN A 46 -13.48 -14.72 7.30
CA GLN A 46 -14.49 -13.67 7.21
C GLN A 46 -15.13 -13.33 8.57
N ALA A 47 -15.45 -14.34 9.37
CA ALA A 47 -15.98 -14.10 10.73
C ALA A 47 -14.95 -13.42 11.64
N CYS A 48 -13.67 -13.76 11.50
CA CYS A 48 -12.57 -13.09 12.18
C CYS A 48 -12.51 -11.60 11.81
N LEU A 49 -12.62 -11.26 10.52
CA LEU A 49 -12.65 -9.88 10.05
C LEU A 49 -13.84 -9.10 10.61
N ASP A 50 -15.03 -9.69 10.55
CA ASP A 50 -16.25 -9.03 11.03
C ASP A 50 -16.16 -8.68 12.52
N VAL A 51 -15.46 -9.49 13.30
CA VAL A 51 -15.14 -9.17 14.70
C VAL A 51 -14.09 -8.07 14.78
N GLN A 52 -13.04 -8.13 13.97
CA GLN A 52 -11.98 -7.10 13.96
C GLN A 52 -12.52 -5.72 13.58
N LYS A 53 -13.40 -5.62 12.59
CA LYS A 53 -14.07 -4.36 12.19
C LYS A 53 -14.89 -3.72 13.32
N LYS A 54 -15.37 -4.52 14.26
CA LYS A 54 -16.13 -4.04 15.44
C LYS A 54 -15.26 -3.68 16.64
N THR A 55 -13.95 -3.89 16.51
CA THR A 55 -12.99 -3.58 17.57
C THR A 55 -12.11 -2.41 17.14
N ASP A 56 -11.68 -1.59 18.07
CA ASP A 56 -10.75 -0.49 17.79
C ASP A 56 -9.35 -1.05 17.45
N GLY A 57 -9.11 -1.31 16.16
CA GLY A 57 -7.85 -1.82 15.63
C GLY A 57 -7.08 -0.75 14.87
N SER A 58 -5.87 -0.41 15.32
CA SER A 58 -5.00 0.53 14.60
C SER A 58 -4.22 -0.17 13.49
N VAL A 59 -3.79 -1.41 13.71
CA VAL A 59 -2.99 -2.19 12.77
C VAL A 59 -3.57 -3.57 12.59
N ASN A 60 -3.80 -3.96 11.33
CA ASN A 60 -4.16 -5.31 10.97
C ASN A 60 -2.92 -6.10 10.55
N ILE A 61 -2.80 -7.31 11.07
CA ILE A 61 -1.70 -8.22 10.76
C ILE A 61 -2.28 -9.55 10.30
N ILE A 62 -2.00 -9.93 9.06
CA ILE A 62 -2.39 -11.21 8.50
C ILE A 62 -1.13 -12.05 8.37
N GLY A 63 -1.07 -13.16 9.11
CA GLY A 63 0.11 -14.02 9.16
C GLY A 63 0.55 -14.49 7.78
N GLU A 64 -0.41 -14.96 6.97
CA GLU A 64 -0.18 -15.38 5.59
C GLU A 64 -1.46 -15.24 4.75
N VAL A 65 -1.31 -14.74 3.53
CA VAL A 65 -2.38 -14.72 2.53
C VAL A 65 -2.22 -15.94 1.63
N ALA A 66 -2.76 -17.08 2.08
CA ALA A 66 -2.62 -18.37 1.41
C ALA A 66 -3.82 -18.76 0.54
N THR A 67 -5.00 -18.19 0.76
CA THR A 67 -6.24 -18.57 0.06
C THR A 67 -6.98 -17.36 -0.51
N ASP A 68 -7.82 -17.60 -1.53
CA ASP A 68 -8.61 -16.56 -2.18
C ASP A 68 -9.54 -15.80 -1.21
N PRO A 69 -10.29 -16.46 -0.29
CA PRO A 69 -11.08 -15.76 0.70
C PRO A 69 -10.24 -14.87 1.62
N VAL A 70 -9.07 -15.32 2.07
CA VAL A 70 -8.16 -14.54 2.92
C VAL A 70 -7.61 -13.33 2.18
N ALA A 71 -7.23 -13.47 0.90
CA ALA A 71 -6.78 -12.36 0.07
C ALA A 71 -7.86 -11.28 -0.08
N SER A 72 -9.07 -11.70 -0.44
CA SER A 72 -10.22 -10.79 -0.58
C SER A 72 -10.53 -10.06 0.71
N TRP A 73 -10.54 -10.79 1.79
CA TRP A 73 -10.79 -10.31 3.13
C TRP A 73 -9.70 -9.34 3.62
N MET A 74 -8.43 -9.61 3.34
CA MET A 74 -7.33 -8.72 3.67
C MET A 74 -7.48 -7.36 2.96
N ILE A 75 -7.75 -7.36 1.64
CA ILE A 75 -7.96 -6.13 0.86
C ILE A 75 -9.11 -5.29 1.45
N GLN A 76 -10.27 -5.91 1.71
CA GLN A 76 -11.42 -5.21 2.30
C GLN A 76 -11.11 -4.63 3.68
N SER A 77 -10.32 -5.34 4.49
CA SER A 77 -9.94 -4.89 5.82
C SER A 77 -8.96 -3.70 5.76
N ALA A 78 -8.03 -3.74 4.83
CA ALA A 78 -7.08 -2.65 4.63
C ALA A 78 -7.75 -1.33 4.21
N GLN A 79 -8.90 -1.41 3.51
CA GLN A 79 -9.65 -0.23 3.07
C GLN A 79 -10.45 0.49 4.17
N VAL A 80 -10.84 -0.22 5.24
CA VAL A 80 -11.95 0.29 6.08
C VAL A 80 -11.58 0.44 7.56
N ALA A 81 -10.64 -0.33 8.07
CA ALA A 81 -10.60 -0.57 9.51
C ALA A 81 -9.26 -0.33 10.20
N SER A 82 -8.23 0.10 9.49
CA SER A 82 -6.90 0.25 10.10
C SER A 82 -6.12 1.43 9.52
N LYS A 83 -5.18 1.94 10.29
CA LYS A 83 -4.21 2.92 9.77
C LYS A 83 -3.28 2.28 8.74
N PHE A 84 -2.91 1.01 8.95
CA PHE A 84 -2.18 0.21 7.98
C PHE A 84 -2.38 -1.29 8.23
N THR A 85 -2.09 -2.07 7.21
CA THR A 85 -2.20 -3.53 7.22
C THR A 85 -0.87 -4.15 6.82
N LEU A 86 -0.42 -5.16 7.59
CA LEU A 86 0.75 -5.96 7.29
C LEU A 86 0.32 -7.39 6.94
N PHE A 87 0.87 -7.94 5.88
CA PHE A 87 0.63 -9.34 5.52
C PHE A 87 1.86 -9.97 4.87
N THR A 88 1.91 -11.30 4.84
CA THR A 88 2.92 -12.04 4.07
C THR A 88 2.28 -12.76 2.90
N HIS A 89 3.01 -12.83 1.81
CA HIS A 89 2.59 -13.47 0.57
C HIS A 89 3.78 -14.10 -0.16
N HIS A 90 3.54 -15.13 -0.96
CA HIS A 90 4.54 -15.78 -1.80
C HIS A 90 4.41 -15.32 -3.26
N ALA A 91 5.03 -14.20 -3.60
CA ALA A 91 5.15 -13.73 -4.98
C ALA A 91 6.63 -13.54 -5.34
N LYS A 92 7.00 -13.74 -6.60
CA LYS A 92 8.39 -13.55 -7.05
C LYS A 92 8.69 -12.10 -7.40
N THR A 93 7.72 -11.42 -7.98
CA THR A 93 7.84 -10.02 -8.39
C THR A 93 6.65 -9.22 -7.89
N PHE A 94 6.77 -7.89 -7.86
CA PHE A 94 5.67 -7.02 -7.48
C PHE A 94 4.45 -7.16 -8.42
N PRO A 95 4.59 -7.20 -9.77
CA PRO A 95 3.46 -7.48 -10.65
C PRO A 95 2.81 -8.86 -10.41
N ASP A 96 3.58 -9.89 -10.05
CA ASP A 96 3.01 -11.18 -9.68
C ASP A 96 2.17 -11.08 -8.41
N LEU A 97 2.58 -10.28 -7.42
CA LEU A 97 1.80 -10.02 -6.21
C LEU A 97 0.46 -9.38 -6.54
N VAL A 98 0.46 -8.29 -7.32
CA VAL A 98 -0.78 -7.59 -7.74
C VAL A 98 -1.70 -8.55 -8.51
N THR A 99 -1.14 -9.28 -9.48
CA THR A 99 -1.88 -10.25 -10.29
C THR A 99 -2.47 -11.38 -9.44
N ALA A 100 -1.71 -11.92 -8.49
CA ALA A 100 -2.18 -12.98 -7.61
C ALA A 100 -3.35 -12.51 -6.73
N LEU A 101 -3.23 -11.35 -6.09
CA LEU A 101 -4.27 -10.76 -5.25
C LEU A 101 -5.53 -10.43 -6.07
N ARG A 102 -5.39 -9.80 -7.24
CA ARG A 102 -6.49 -9.53 -8.16
C ARG A 102 -7.25 -10.81 -8.53
N ASN A 103 -6.51 -11.84 -8.96
CA ASN A 103 -7.11 -13.11 -9.34
C ASN A 103 -7.81 -13.80 -8.17
N SER A 104 -7.27 -13.67 -6.96
CA SER A 104 -7.93 -14.18 -5.75
C SER A 104 -9.26 -13.46 -5.48
N MET A 105 -9.33 -12.15 -5.67
CA MET A 105 -10.58 -11.39 -5.52
C MET A 105 -11.65 -11.80 -6.55
N LEU A 106 -11.23 -12.07 -7.79
CA LEU A 106 -12.13 -12.57 -8.84
C LEU A 106 -12.64 -13.99 -8.52
N ARG A 107 -11.75 -14.90 -8.10
CA ARG A 107 -12.14 -16.28 -7.71
C ARG A 107 -12.99 -16.32 -6.46
N ALA A 108 -12.77 -15.42 -5.51
CA ALA A 108 -13.64 -15.28 -4.33
C ALA A 108 -15.03 -14.72 -4.67
N GLY A 109 -15.25 -14.26 -5.92
CA GLY A 109 -16.55 -13.77 -6.40
C GLY A 109 -16.95 -12.39 -5.87
N VAL A 110 -16.02 -11.66 -5.26
CA VAL A 110 -16.27 -10.31 -4.74
C VAL A 110 -16.41 -9.29 -5.87
N PHE A 111 -15.60 -9.45 -6.90
CA PHE A 111 -15.66 -8.63 -8.11
C PHE A 111 -15.82 -9.52 -9.34
N LYS A 112 -16.52 -8.98 -10.35
CA LYS A 112 -16.69 -9.64 -11.67
C LYS A 112 -15.81 -9.02 -12.75
N ASP A 113 -15.32 -7.81 -12.50
CA ASP A 113 -14.50 -7.04 -13.40
C ASP A 113 -13.04 -7.04 -12.95
N GLU A 114 -12.14 -7.36 -13.87
CA GLU A 114 -10.70 -7.48 -13.63
C GLU A 114 -10.09 -6.13 -13.24
N ARG A 115 -10.50 -5.06 -13.92
CA ARG A 115 -9.99 -3.72 -13.68
C ARG A 115 -10.37 -3.24 -12.27
N THR A 116 -11.66 -3.37 -11.92
CA THR A 116 -12.14 -3.01 -10.59
C THR A 116 -11.42 -3.81 -9.49
N ALA A 117 -11.22 -5.11 -9.70
CA ALA A 117 -10.47 -5.93 -8.74
C ALA A 117 -9.01 -5.46 -8.58
N GLU A 118 -8.33 -5.12 -9.68
CA GLU A 118 -6.96 -4.59 -9.64
C GLU A 118 -6.88 -3.22 -8.99
N GLU A 119 -7.82 -2.30 -9.28
CA GLU A 119 -7.93 -0.99 -8.63
C GLU A 119 -8.04 -1.13 -7.10
N GLN A 120 -8.85 -2.07 -6.63
CA GLN A 120 -8.99 -2.32 -5.19
C GLN A 120 -7.70 -2.87 -4.55
N VAL A 121 -6.98 -3.74 -5.25
CA VAL A 121 -5.67 -4.24 -4.80
C VAL A 121 -4.67 -3.10 -4.71
N VAL A 122 -4.54 -2.33 -5.77
CA VAL A 122 -3.55 -1.24 -5.88
C VAL A 122 -3.82 -0.12 -4.87
N SER A 123 -5.09 0.13 -4.53
CA SER A 123 -5.47 1.17 -3.57
C SER A 123 -4.99 0.91 -2.13
N VAL A 124 -4.60 -0.32 -1.80
CA VAL A 124 -4.14 -0.70 -0.46
C VAL A 124 -2.69 -1.15 -0.40
N LEU A 125 -2.03 -1.31 -1.55
CA LEU A 125 -0.62 -1.69 -1.60
C LEU A 125 0.26 -0.45 -1.68
N ASN A 126 1.01 -0.16 -0.62
CA ASN A 126 1.99 0.91 -0.62
C ASN A 126 3.41 0.36 -0.89
N PHE A 127 3.79 -0.71 -0.20
CA PHE A 127 5.15 -1.28 -0.28
C PHE A 127 5.14 -2.80 -0.28
N ASP A 128 6.05 -3.39 -1.07
CA ASP A 128 6.45 -4.80 -1.00
C ASP A 128 7.89 -4.90 -0.50
N ILE A 129 8.10 -5.67 0.57
CA ILE A 129 9.42 -5.97 1.11
C ILE A 129 9.77 -7.41 0.71
N HIS A 130 10.55 -7.55 -0.35
CA HIS A 130 10.92 -8.84 -0.90
C HIS A 130 12.10 -9.46 -0.16
N LEU A 131 11.87 -10.63 0.43
CA LEU A 131 12.90 -11.39 1.13
C LEU A 131 13.33 -12.58 0.29
N VAL A 132 14.65 -12.81 0.25
CA VAL A 132 15.23 -13.97 -0.41
C VAL A 132 16.09 -14.77 0.57
N LYS A 133 16.29 -16.04 0.24
CA LYS A 133 17.22 -16.93 0.91
C LYS A 133 18.26 -17.38 -0.11
N ASP A 134 19.52 -17.06 0.12
CA ASP A 134 20.61 -17.49 -0.75
C ASP A 134 20.92 -19.00 -0.60
N PHE A 135 21.77 -19.49 -1.48
CA PHE A 135 22.20 -20.90 -1.47
C PHE A 135 23.01 -21.29 -0.21
N ARG A 136 23.52 -20.31 0.55
CA ARG A 136 24.20 -20.50 1.85
C ARG A 136 23.22 -20.47 3.02
N GLY A 137 21.93 -20.27 2.76
CA GLY A 137 20.89 -20.22 3.78
C GLY A 137 20.70 -18.87 4.46
N ARG A 138 21.43 -17.82 4.04
CA ARG A 138 21.27 -16.47 4.58
C ARG A 138 20.00 -15.85 4.02
N ARG A 139 19.23 -15.19 4.89
CA ARG A 139 18.02 -14.44 4.52
C ARG A 139 18.30 -12.96 4.61
N TYR A 140 17.89 -12.23 3.59
CA TYR A 140 18.04 -10.77 3.53
C TYR A 140 16.90 -10.15 2.71
N ILE A 141 16.70 -8.86 2.86
CA ILE A 141 15.79 -8.09 2.02
C ILE A 141 16.51 -7.88 0.70
N GLU A 142 15.95 -8.38 -0.40
CA GLU A 142 16.52 -8.16 -1.73
C GLU A 142 16.19 -6.75 -2.23
N ARG A 143 14.93 -6.33 -2.03
CA ARG A 143 14.44 -5.02 -2.44
C ARG A 143 13.23 -4.59 -1.62
N ILE A 144 13.00 -3.30 -1.58
CA ILE A 144 11.73 -2.69 -1.17
C ILE A 144 11.17 -1.99 -2.40
N THR A 145 9.99 -2.39 -2.83
CA THR A 145 9.29 -1.86 -4.00
C THR A 145 8.11 -1.02 -3.54
N GLU A 146 8.02 0.20 -4.05
CA GLU A 146 6.88 1.10 -3.86
C GLU A 146 5.86 0.89 -4.96
N CYS A 147 4.58 0.83 -4.59
CA CYS A 147 3.44 0.91 -5.49
C CYS A 147 2.95 2.35 -5.58
N ILE A 148 2.74 2.82 -6.79
CA ILE A 148 2.25 4.18 -7.06
C ILE A 148 1.00 4.05 -7.93
N PRO A 149 -0.20 4.17 -7.35
CA PRO A 149 -1.44 4.18 -8.12
C PRO A 149 -1.43 5.29 -9.16
N VAL A 150 -1.92 5.01 -10.35
CA VAL A 150 -2.10 6.01 -11.39
C VAL A 150 -3.44 6.69 -11.17
N GLU A 151 -3.42 7.95 -10.75
CA GLU A 151 -4.63 8.75 -10.61
C GLU A 151 -5.24 9.00 -12.00
N GLU A 152 -6.46 8.54 -12.23
CA GLU A 152 -7.24 8.94 -13.40
C GLU A 152 -7.71 10.39 -13.22
N ARG A 153 -6.91 11.35 -13.67
CA ARG A 153 -7.40 12.71 -13.84
C ARG A 153 -8.27 12.77 -15.09
N ASN A 154 -9.57 12.63 -14.90
CA ASN A 154 -10.58 12.81 -15.95
C ASN A 154 -10.82 14.29 -16.23
N GLU A 155 -9.79 15.08 -16.46
CA GLU A 155 -9.94 16.46 -16.88
C GLU A 155 -10.09 16.53 -18.39
N TYR A 156 -11.27 16.19 -18.89
CA TYR A 156 -11.70 16.53 -20.25
C TYR A 156 -12.32 17.93 -20.26
N THR A 157 -11.53 18.94 -19.88
CA THR A 157 -11.98 20.33 -19.95
C THR A 157 -11.65 20.89 -21.33
N PHE A 158 -12.48 20.57 -22.31
CA PHE A 158 -12.43 21.23 -23.58
C PHE A 158 -13.44 22.38 -23.60
N ASP A 159 -12.95 23.61 -23.44
CA ASP A 159 -13.77 24.82 -23.56
C ASP A 159 -13.52 25.48 -24.93
N TYR A 160 -14.36 25.12 -25.91
CA TYR A 160 -14.32 25.71 -27.26
C TYR A 160 -14.39 27.26 -27.28
N ARG A 161 -14.91 27.88 -26.21
CA ARG A 161 -15.09 29.32 -26.15
C ARG A 161 -13.78 30.08 -25.93
N LYS A 162 -12.80 29.42 -25.33
CA LYS A 162 -11.48 30.02 -25.07
C LYS A 162 -10.59 30.10 -26.30
N GLU A 163 -10.82 29.26 -27.32
CA GLU A 163 -10.05 29.27 -28.54
C GLU A 163 -10.71 30.14 -29.60
N LYS A 164 -9.95 31.12 -30.11
CA LYS A 164 -10.45 32.12 -31.07
C LYS A 164 -10.32 31.66 -32.52
N THR A 165 -9.35 30.80 -32.82
CA THR A 165 -9.06 30.34 -34.17
C THR A 165 -9.59 28.93 -34.41
N LEU A 166 -9.91 28.59 -35.68
CA LEU A 166 -10.32 27.25 -36.06
C LEU A 166 -9.17 26.26 -35.84
N GLU A 167 -7.95 26.65 -36.14
CA GLU A 167 -6.74 25.85 -35.97
C GLU A 167 -6.52 25.51 -34.49
N GLY A 168 -6.56 26.49 -33.57
CA GLY A 168 -6.45 26.25 -32.15
C GLY A 168 -7.56 25.36 -31.57
N LYS A 169 -8.80 25.46 -32.10
CA LYS A 169 -9.90 24.54 -31.74
C LYS A 169 -9.61 23.11 -32.18
N LEU A 170 -9.06 22.95 -33.39
CA LEU A 170 -8.72 21.64 -33.96
C LEU A 170 -7.57 21.00 -33.19
N ASP A 171 -6.52 21.75 -32.91
CA ASP A 171 -5.37 21.27 -32.13
C ASP A 171 -5.80 20.76 -30.75
N LYS A 172 -6.58 21.54 -30.02
CA LYS A 172 -7.11 21.11 -28.71
C LYS A 172 -8.05 19.91 -28.81
N PHE A 173 -8.86 19.83 -29.87
CA PHE A 173 -9.67 18.64 -30.09
C PHE A 173 -8.81 17.41 -30.33
N MET A 174 -7.77 17.52 -31.16
CA MET A 174 -6.82 16.44 -31.42
C MET A 174 -6.07 16.01 -30.17
N ASP A 175 -5.61 16.95 -29.36
CA ASP A 175 -4.95 16.68 -28.07
C ASP A 175 -5.89 15.93 -27.11
N ASN A 176 -7.13 16.39 -26.97
CA ASN A 176 -8.12 15.73 -26.13
C ASN A 176 -8.50 14.34 -26.66
N ALA A 177 -8.66 14.18 -27.98
CA ALA A 177 -8.94 12.90 -28.59
C ALA A 177 -7.77 11.93 -28.40
N THR A 178 -6.53 12.38 -28.61
CA THR A 178 -5.33 11.59 -28.35
C THR A 178 -5.24 11.17 -26.89
N ASN A 179 -5.46 12.10 -25.97
CA ASN A 179 -5.47 11.81 -24.54
C ASN A 179 -6.58 10.83 -24.16
N PHE A 180 -7.78 10.96 -24.74
CA PHE A 180 -8.88 10.03 -24.53
C PHE A 180 -8.51 8.62 -25.02
N PHE A 181 -8.02 8.48 -26.25
CA PHE A 181 -7.63 7.17 -26.78
C PHE A 181 -6.46 6.57 -26.00
N THR A 182 -5.45 7.35 -25.64
CA THR A 182 -4.33 6.88 -24.82
C THR A 182 -4.80 6.37 -23.47
N LYS A 183 -5.67 7.11 -22.78
CA LYS A 183 -6.21 6.70 -21.47
C LYS A 183 -7.13 5.48 -21.56
N THR A 184 -7.97 5.38 -22.60
CA THR A 184 -8.87 4.23 -22.79
C THR A 184 -8.15 2.97 -23.25
N THR A 185 -7.00 3.09 -23.92
CA THR A 185 -6.17 1.95 -24.33
C THR A 185 -5.09 1.60 -23.33
N ASN A 186 -4.62 2.58 -22.55
CA ASN A 186 -3.68 2.33 -21.45
C ASN A 186 -4.41 1.75 -20.26
N ARG A 187 -4.18 0.45 -20.01
CA ARG A 187 -4.76 -0.29 -18.88
C ARG A 187 -3.88 -0.26 -17.63
N GLU A 188 -2.84 0.55 -17.61
CA GLU A 188 -1.91 0.64 -16.50
C GLU A 188 -2.58 1.38 -15.33
N LEU A 189 -2.85 0.64 -14.25
CA LEU A 189 -3.50 1.17 -13.03
C LEU A 189 -2.48 1.60 -11.98
N TYR A 190 -1.24 1.17 -12.11
CA TYR A 190 -0.18 1.50 -11.17
C TYR A 190 1.19 1.53 -11.85
N LYS A 191 2.10 2.26 -11.25
CA LYS A 191 3.54 2.16 -11.48
C LYS A 191 4.19 1.56 -10.25
N TYR A 192 5.36 0.99 -10.41
CA TYR A 192 6.15 0.53 -9.26
C TYR A 192 7.62 0.83 -9.49
N ARG A 193 8.35 1.01 -8.41
CA ARG A 193 9.79 1.23 -8.45
C ARG A 193 10.45 0.70 -7.19
N ASN A 194 11.66 0.22 -7.30
CA ASN A 194 12.45 -0.14 -6.14
C ASN A 194 12.98 1.14 -5.48
N VAL A 195 12.72 1.31 -4.20
CA VAL A 195 13.23 2.43 -3.40
C VAL A 195 14.52 2.04 -2.66
N LEU A 196 14.71 0.73 -2.43
CA LEU A 196 15.90 0.18 -1.81
C LEU A 196 16.21 -1.18 -2.43
N GLU A 197 17.49 -1.42 -2.71
CA GLU A 197 17.99 -2.70 -3.22
C GLU A 197 19.26 -3.15 -2.49
N TYR A 198 19.48 -4.45 -2.45
CA TYR A 198 20.69 -5.05 -1.92
C TYR A 198 21.66 -5.38 -3.05
N HIS A 199 22.85 -4.77 -3.02
CA HIS A 199 23.93 -5.02 -3.99
C HIS A 199 25.21 -5.37 -3.24
N ASP A 200 25.78 -6.54 -3.49
CA ASP A 200 27.10 -6.97 -3.04
C ASP A 200 27.43 -6.71 -1.56
N GLY A 201 26.45 -6.97 -0.68
CA GLY A 201 26.65 -6.81 0.77
C GLY A 201 26.18 -5.46 1.33
N THR A 202 25.70 -4.55 0.49
CA THR A 202 25.29 -3.19 0.89
C THR A 202 23.88 -2.88 0.41
N TYR A 203 23.10 -2.15 1.22
CA TYR A 203 21.81 -1.60 0.82
C TYR A 203 22.00 -0.23 0.16
N VAL A 204 21.37 -0.06 -1.00
CA VAL A 204 21.43 1.18 -1.79
C VAL A 204 20.02 1.73 -1.98
N LEU A 205 19.85 3.02 -1.71
CA LEU A 205 18.63 3.75 -2.09
C LEU A 205 18.66 3.99 -3.59
N THR A 206 17.69 3.43 -4.32
CA THR A 206 17.68 3.47 -5.79
C THR A 206 16.77 4.55 -6.36
N ASN A 207 15.61 4.77 -5.72
CA ASN A 207 14.68 5.83 -6.09
C ASN A 207 14.10 6.49 -4.84
N PRO A 208 13.69 7.77 -4.92
CA PRO A 208 12.97 8.41 -3.82
C PRO A 208 11.59 7.78 -3.64
N ILE A 209 11.08 7.80 -2.42
CA ILE A 209 9.67 7.48 -2.12
C ILE A 209 8.80 8.59 -2.72
N SER A 210 7.60 8.27 -3.21
CA SER A 210 6.67 9.24 -3.77
C SER A 210 6.16 10.22 -2.70
N ASP A 211 5.82 11.44 -3.12
CA ASP A 211 5.34 12.49 -2.23
C ASP A 211 4.07 12.06 -1.48
N ASN A 212 3.17 11.31 -2.15
CA ASN A 212 1.96 10.79 -1.51
C ASN A 212 2.28 9.82 -0.38
N ASN A 213 3.18 8.86 -0.60
CA ASN A 213 3.57 7.91 0.44
C ASN A 213 4.40 8.59 1.55
N ILE A 214 5.27 9.55 1.22
CA ILE A 214 5.98 10.35 2.23
C ILE A 214 4.99 11.08 3.13
N ARG A 215 3.98 11.74 2.55
CA ARG A 215 2.95 12.48 3.29
C ARG A 215 2.12 11.55 4.17
N GLU A 216 1.66 10.42 3.64
CA GLU A 216 0.93 9.42 4.41
C GLU A 216 1.75 8.87 5.59
N MET A 217 3.03 8.58 5.38
CA MET A 217 3.93 8.15 6.45
C MET A 217 4.08 9.23 7.52
N LEU A 218 4.32 10.50 7.14
CA LEU A 218 4.45 11.61 8.07
C LEU A 218 3.19 11.85 8.90
N ASN A 219 2.00 11.75 8.31
CA ASN A 219 0.72 11.90 9.00
C ASN A 219 0.45 10.81 10.05
N ASN A 220 1.16 9.68 9.96
CA ASN A 220 1.04 8.56 10.89
C ASN A 220 2.20 8.44 11.89
N MET A 221 3.16 9.36 11.88
CA MET A 221 4.28 9.43 12.81
C MET A 221 4.01 10.43 13.94
N ASP A 222 4.61 10.21 15.11
CA ASP A 222 4.69 11.26 16.12
C ASP A 222 5.65 12.39 15.68
N ASP A 223 5.68 13.50 16.44
CA ASP A 223 6.45 14.68 16.03
C ASP A 223 7.95 14.41 15.95
N ARG A 224 8.46 13.61 16.86
CA ARG A 224 9.89 13.28 16.90
C ARG A 224 10.30 12.45 15.69
N ASP A 225 9.57 11.38 15.42
CA ASP A 225 9.86 10.47 14.32
C ASP A 225 9.62 11.16 12.96
N ALA A 226 8.60 12.01 12.88
CA ALA A 226 8.36 12.83 11.70
C ALA A 226 9.52 13.78 11.38
N GLU A 227 10.07 14.46 12.39
CA GLU A 227 11.23 15.33 12.18
C GLU A 227 12.49 14.56 11.78
N GLU A 228 12.71 13.37 12.31
CA GLU A 228 13.80 12.51 11.89
C GLU A 228 13.60 12.03 10.45
N PHE A 229 12.37 11.66 10.08
CA PHE A 229 12.03 11.22 8.73
C PHE A 229 12.12 12.36 7.71
N LYS A 230 11.65 13.58 8.02
CA LYS A 230 11.85 14.78 7.18
C LYS A 230 13.34 15.02 6.89
N LYS A 231 14.20 14.92 7.90
CA LYS A 231 15.66 15.04 7.74
C LYS A 231 16.23 13.94 6.83
N PHE A 232 15.75 12.70 6.99
CA PHE A 232 16.14 11.58 6.12
C PHE A 232 15.75 11.84 4.67
N VAL A 233 14.51 12.25 4.40
CA VAL A 233 13.98 12.53 3.06
C VAL A 233 14.77 13.68 2.43
N LYS A 234 14.99 14.78 3.15
CA LYS A 234 15.76 15.93 2.65
C LYS A 234 17.20 15.54 2.31
N ARG A 235 17.86 14.80 3.20
CA ARG A 235 19.26 14.39 3.01
C ARG A 235 19.46 13.44 1.82
N ASN A 236 18.53 12.47 1.64
CA ASN A 236 18.71 11.42 0.64
C ASN A 236 18.03 11.71 -0.70
N TYR A 237 16.95 12.51 -0.70
CA TYR A 237 16.14 12.77 -1.89
C TYR A 237 16.12 14.25 -2.28
N GLY A 238 16.57 15.17 -1.42
CA GLY A 238 16.51 16.61 -1.66
C GLY A 238 15.10 17.20 -1.59
N ILE A 239 14.14 16.47 -1.03
CA ILE A 239 12.72 16.86 -0.94
C ILE A 239 12.45 17.49 0.43
N ASP A 240 11.79 18.64 0.45
CA ASP A 240 11.22 19.21 1.67
C ASP A 240 9.81 18.63 1.85
N ALA A 241 9.69 17.72 2.82
CA ALA A 241 8.47 16.96 3.06
C ALA A 241 7.61 17.61 4.16
N HIS A 242 6.28 17.63 3.95
CA HIS A 242 5.30 18.28 4.82
C HIS A 242 4.18 17.31 5.21
N ARG A 243 3.59 17.54 6.38
CA ARG A 243 2.32 16.93 6.81
C ARG A 243 1.15 17.76 6.29
N ASP A 244 -0.04 17.18 6.25
CA ASP A 244 -1.27 17.92 5.94
C ASP A 244 -1.54 19.05 6.94
N SER A 245 -1.14 18.89 8.21
CA SER A 245 -1.25 19.93 9.24
C SER A 245 -0.31 21.12 8.99
N ASP A 246 0.85 20.89 8.38
CA ASP A 246 1.82 21.95 8.08
C ASP A 246 1.26 22.90 7.01
N ASP A 247 0.52 22.35 6.01
CA ASP A 247 -0.12 23.11 4.94
C ASP A 247 -1.20 24.07 5.49
N ILE A 248 -1.97 23.64 6.50
CA ILE A 248 -3.01 24.45 7.15
C ILE A 248 -2.41 25.63 7.93
N GLU A 249 -1.26 25.44 8.56
CA GLU A 249 -0.57 26.50 9.31
C GLU A 249 0.07 27.56 8.39
N GLU A 250 0.48 27.18 7.18
CA GLU A 250 1.00 28.11 6.18
C GLU A 250 -0.11 28.97 5.53
N GLU A 251 -1.28 28.37 5.26
CA GLU A 251 -2.45 29.11 4.74
C GLU A 251 -3.08 30.07 5.77
N ALA A 252 -2.84 29.86 7.06
CA ALA A 252 -3.37 30.69 8.14
C ALA A 252 -2.48 31.90 8.51
N LYS A 253 -1.30 32.04 7.91
CA LYS A 253 -0.34 33.15 8.08
C LYS A 253 -0.40 34.14 6.93
#